data_823cfb10b854ab59b24edb1122900efd
#
_entry.id   823cfb10b854ab59b24edb1122900efd
#
_cell.length_a   1.000
_cell.length_b   1.000
_cell.length_c   1.000
_cell.angle_alpha   90.00
_cell.angle_beta   90.00
_cell.angle_gamma   90.00
#
_symmetry.space_group_name_H-M   'P 1'
#
loop_
_entity.id
_entity.type
_entity.pdbx_description
1 polymer ?
#
loop_
_entity_poly.entity_id
_entity_poly.type
_entity_poly.pdbx_seq_one_letter_code
_entity_poly.pdbx_strand_id
1 'polypeptide(L)'
;ATGAIGTYAQEPGAAESLLEPADLVPAGSVGPESVPTGREELDAVLERVEAAGLEAYAAPLTPRDVDRLGFSAVRVLVPGAQPLFVDDPIFAERAETVPAELGFEPQLDRPFHPYP
;
A
#
# COMPACT_ATOMS: atom_id res chain seq x y z
N ALA A 1 22.79 -6.37 5.64
CA ALA A 1 21.45 -6.95 5.56
C ALA A 1 20.91 -6.65 4.16
N THR A 2 20.67 -7.67 3.38
CA THR A 2 19.96 -7.59 2.11
C THR A 2 18.47 -7.59 2.47
N GLY A 3 17.80 -6.46 2.39
CA GLY A 3 16.35 -6.40 2.56
C GLY A 3 15.60 -7.24 1.53
N ALA A 4 14.27 -7.24 1.58
CA ALA A 4 13.41 -8.06 0.71
C ALA A 4 13.81 -8.02 -0.77
N ILE A 5 14.18 -6.86 -1.31
CA ILE A 5 14.69 -6.70 -2.68
C ILE A 5 15.93 -7.57 -2.94
N GLY A 6 16.86 -7.63 -1.97
CA GLY A 6 18.08 -8.45 -2.09
C GLY A 6 17.76 -9.95 -2.14
N THR A 7 16.77 -10.39 -1.40
CA THR A 7 16.31 -11.80 -1.42
C THR A 7 15.74 -12.17 -2.79
N TYR A 8 14.87 -11.35 -3.36
CA TYR A 8 14.32 -11.59 -4.70
C TYR A 8 15.36 -11.53 -5.81
N ALA A 9 16.41 -10.72 -5.66
CA ALA A 9 17.52 -10.68 -6.62
C ALA A 9 18.37 -11.97 -6.58
N GLN A 10 18.44 -12.64 -5.43
CA GLN A 10 19.15 -13.90 -5.27
C GLN A 10 18.29 -15.13 -5.61
N GLU A 11 16.97 -15.04 -5.38
CA GLU A 11 15.99 -16.10 -5.62
C GLU A 11 14.86 -15.59 -6.54
N PRO A 12 15.13 -15.40 -7.84
CA PRO A 12 14.14 -14.85 -8.77
C PRO A 12 12.87 -15.70 -8.91
N GLY A 13 12.94 -17.01 -8.67
CA GLY A 13 11.77 -17.90 -8.67
C GLY A 13 10.69 -17.50 -7.66
N ALA A 14 11.07 -16.87 -6.56
CA ALA A 14 10.11 -16.35 -5.60
C ALA A 14 9.32 -15.15 -6.19
N ALA A 15 9.95 -14.33 -7.03
CA ALA A 15 9.26 -13.24 -7.73
C ALA A 15 8.38 -13.76 -8.89
N GLU A 16 8.81 -14.81 -9.58
CA GLU A 16 8.05 -15.43 -10.68
C GLU A 16 6.69 -15.95 -10.19
N SER A 17 6.62 -16.51 -8.98
CA SER A 17 5.36 -16.98 -8.40
C SER A 17 4.31 -15.88 -8.21
N LEU A 18 4.72 -14.62 -8.11
CA LEU A 18 3.82 -13.46 -8.03
C LEU A 18 3.23 -13.08 -9.40
N LEU A 19 3.84 -13.53 -10.49
CA LEU A 19 3.40 -13.28 -11.85
C LEU A 19 2.42 -14.35 -12.36
N GLU A 20 2.27 -15.45 -11.62
CA GLU A 20 1.36 -16.56 -11.94
C GLU A 20 0.26 -16.68 -10.87
N PRO A 21 -0.63 -15.66 -10.72
CA PRO A 21 -1.72 -15.74 -9.77
C PRO A 21 -2.73 -16.81 -10.18
N ALA A 22 -3.26 -17.55 -9.20
CA ALA A 22 -4.29 -18.56 -9.43
C ALA A 22 -5.59 -17.93 -9.96
N ASP A 23 -5.90 -16.72 -9.49
CA ASP A 23 -7.09 -15.96 -9.86
C ASP A 23 -6.75 -14.50 -10.20
N LEU A 24 -7.40 -13.99 -11.22
CA LEU A 24 -7.30 -12.60 -11.65
C LEU A 24 -8.62 -11.88 -11.38
N VAL A 25 -8.54 -10.78 -10.66
CA VAL A 25 -9.69 -9.88 -10.47
C VAL A 25 -9.58 -8.73 -11.47
N PRO A 26 -10.59 -8.52 -12.34
CA PRO A 26 -10.57 -7.39 -13.27
C PRO A 26 -10.50 -6.06 -12.52
N ALA A 27 -9.60 -5.17 -12.92
CA ALA A 27 -9.42 -3.87 -12.26
C ALA A 27 -10.74 -3.06 -12.20
N GLY A 28 -11.57 -3.15 -13.24
CA GLY A 28 -12.87 -2.49 -13.30
C GLY A 28 -13.92 -3.01 -12.30
N SER A 29 -13.69 -4.20 -11.70
CA SER A 29 -14.60 -4.73 -10.66
C SER A 29 -14.29 -4.22 -9.25
N VAL A 30 -13.11 -3.67 -9.03
CA VAL A 30 -12.63 -3.18 -7.73
C VAL A 30 -12.26 -1.69 -7.74
N GLY A 31 -12.02 -1.15 -8.94
CA GLY A 31 -11.70 0.26 -9.16
C GLY A 31 -12.94 1.11 -9.45
N PRO A 32 -12.78 2.43 -9.55
CA PRO A 32 -13.83 3.32 -10.01
C PRO A 32 -14.14 3.10 -11.49
N GLU A 33 -15.38 3.39 -11.92
CA GLU A 33 -15.79 3.30 -13.33
C GLU A 33 -14.99 4.24 -14.25
N SER A 34 -14.55 5.37 -13.70
CA SER A 34 -13.67 6.32 -14.37
C SER A 34 -12.48 6.63 -13.46
N VAL A 35 -11.31 6.85 -14.05
CA VAL A 35 -10.12 7.25 -13.29
C VAL A 35 -10.20 8.74 -12.98
N PRO A 36 -10.50 9.14 -11.74
CA PRO A 36 -10.51 10.54 -11.34
C PRO A 36 -9.09 11.11 -11.36
N THR A 37 -8.97 12.41 -11.46
CA THR A 37 -7.66 13.09 -11.47
C THR A 37 -7.62 14.27 -10.50
N GLY A 38 -6.43 14.60 -10.02
CA GLY A 38 -6.22 15.75 -9.16
C GLY A 38 -7.02 15.67 -7.85
N ARG A 39 -7.85 16.66 -7.59
CA ARG A 39 -8.62 16.75 -6.34
C ARG A 39 -9.64 15.63 -6.21
N GLU A 40 -10.29 15.25 -7.29
CA GLU A 40 -11.29 14.16 -7.29
C GLU A 40 -10.66 12.80 -6.96
N GLU A 41 -9.44 12.57 -7.41
CA GLU A 41 -8.66 11.37 -7.07
C GLU A 41 -8.35 11.33 -5.57
N LEU A 42 -7.90 12.45 -5.01
CA LEU A 42 -7.64 12.57 -3.57
C LEU A 42 -8.90 12.29 -2.76
N ASP A 43 -10.02 12.92 -3.13
CA ASP A 43 -11.29 12.77 -2.42
C ASP A 43 -11.77 11.29 -2.50
N ALA A 44 -11.65 10.63 -3.65
CA ALA A 44 -11.98 9.21 -3.81
C ALA A 44 -11.08 8.27 -2.98
N VAL A 45 -9.82 8.61 -2.78
CA VAL A 45 -8.92 7.84 -1.90
C VAL A 45 -9.30 8.06 -0.45
N LEU A 46 -9.55 9.30 -0.03
CA LEU A 46 -9.96 9.62 1.34
C LEU A 46 -11.27 8.93 1.72
N GLU A 47 -12.28 8.94 0.85
CA GLU A 47 -13.54 8.22 1.07
C GLU A 47 -13.32 6.72 1.34
N ARG A 48 -12.37 6.08 0.64
CA ARG A 48 -12.03 4.66 0.89
C ARG A 48 -11.32 4.44 2.21
N VAL A 49 -10.43 5.35 2.59
CA VAL A 49 -9.73 5.31 3.88
C VAL A 49 -10.76 5.43 5.02
N GLU A 50 -11.68 6.39 4.92
CA GLU A 50 -12.75 6.61 5.89
C GLU A 50 -13.74 5.44 5.94
N ALA A 51 -14.13 4.89 4.79
CA ALA A 51 -14.99 3.71 4.71
C ALA A 51 -14.36 2.46 5.36
N ALA A 52 -13.03 2.39 5.39
CA ALA A 52 -12.29 1.36 6.12
C ALA A 52 -12.16 1.65 7.63
N GLY A 53 -12.78 2.70 8.14
CA GLY A 53 -12.71 3.11 9.55
C GLY A 53 -11.35 3.70 9.93
N LEU A 54 -10.59 4.22 8.97
CA LEU A 54 -9.28 4.81 9.18
C LEU A 54 -9.33 6.33 8.99
N GLU A 55 -8.35 7.03 9.54
CA GLU A 55 -8.16 8.47 9.39
C GLU A 55 -6.81 8.76 8.76
N ALA A 56 -6.77 9.70 7.80
CA ALA A 56 -5.54 10.13 7.15
C ALA A 56 -5.12 11.50 7.68
N TYR A 57 -3.86 11.63 8.04
CA TYR A 57 -3.22 12.86 8.48
C TYR A 57 -2.15 13.28 7.50
N ALA A 58 -2.12 14.56 7.15
CA ALA A 58 -1.11 15.12 6.25
C ALA A 58 -0.33 16.23 6.95
N ALA A 59 0.99 16.19 6.87
CA ALA A 59 1.89 17.22 7.35
C ALA A 59 2.67 17.83 6.17
N PRO A 60 2.58 19.15 5.94
CA PRO A 60 3.40 19.81 4.94
C PRO A 60 4.86 19.84 5.43
N LEU A 61 5.78 19.36 4.62
CA LEU A 61 7.22 19.31 4.90
C LEU A 61 8.03 20.20 3.95
N THR A 62 7.37 21.01 3.14
CA THR A 62 8.01 21.81 2.09
C THR A 62 8.85 22.94 2.69
N PRO A 63 10.18 22.96 2.51
CA PRO A 63 11.01 24.11 2.83
C PRO A 63 10.67 25.29 1.93
N ARG A 64 10.90 26.51 2.43
CA ARG A 64 10.55 27.76 1.71
C ARG A 64 11.24 27.93 0.37
N ASP A 65 12.46 27.42 0.22
CA ASP A 65 13.23 27.46 -1.01
C ASP A 65 12.66 26.52 -2.07
N VAL A 66 12.20 25.35 -1.66
CA VAL A 66 11.55 24.37 -2.52
C VAL A 66 10.15 24.85 -2.95
N ASP A 67 9.39 25.43 -2.03
CA ASP A 67 8.07 26.01 -2.30
C ASP A 67 8.14 27.11 -3.36
N ARG A 68 9.18 27.95 -3.34
CA ARG A 68 9.40 29.01 -4.36
C ARG A 68 9.63 28.46 -5.76
N LEU A 69 10.04 27.20 -5.89
CA LEU A 69 10.23 26.50 -7.17
C LEU A 69 8.94 25.79 -7.63
N GLY A 70 7.85 25.89 -6.87
CA GLY A 70 6.57 25.28 -7.20
C GLY A 70 6.48 23.79 -6.84
N PHE A 71 7.42 23.27 -6.04
CA PHE A 71 7.37 21.88 -5.54
C PHE A 71 6.78 21.85 -4.14
N SER A 72 6.08 20.74 -3.84
CA SER A 72 5.53 20.48 -2.52
C SER A 72 5.94 19.10 -2.02
N ALA A 73 6.30 19.00 -0.75
CA ALA A 73 6.55 17.75 -0.05
C ALA A 73 5.55 17.60 1.08
N VAL A 74 4.87 16.46 1.14
CA VAL A 74 3.87 16.15 2.15
C VAL A 74 4.17 14.77 2.73
N ARG A 75 4.09 14.65 4.05
CA ARG A 75 4.07 13.34 4.73
C ARG A 75 2.62 12.99 5.02
N VAL A 76 2.22 11.80 4.62
CA VAL A 76 0.90 11.25 4.96
C VAL A 76 1.09 10.10 5.97
N LEU A 77 0.21 10.05 6.96
CA LEU A 77 0.16 9.00 7.96
C LEU A 77 -1.28 8.53 8.10
N VAL A 78 -1.48 7.23 8.07
CA VAL A 78 -2.78 6.58 8.29
C VAL A 78 -2.61 5.57 9.43
N PRO A 79 -2.83 5.99 10.69
CA PRO A 79 -2.72 5.09 11.84
C PRO A 79 -3.68 3.90 11.72
N GLY A 80 -3.21 2.72 12.08
CA GLY A 80 -3.99 1.48 11.97
C GLY A 80 -3.99 0.83 10.58
N ALA A 81 -3.48 1.50 9.54
CA ALA A 81 -3.24 0.83 8.27
C ALA A 81 -2.09 -0.17 8.38
N GLN A 82 -2.14 -1.25 7.59
CA GLN A 82 -1.01 -2.17 7.49
C GLN A 82 0.17 -1.45 6.82
N PRO A 83 1.32 -1.30 7.52
CA PRO A 83 2.49 -0.68 6.92
C PRO A 83 3.12 -1.57 5.85
N LEU A 84 3.72 -0.95 4.85
CA LEU A 84 4.69 -1.60 3.99
C LEU A 84 6.04 -1.66 4.72
N PHE A 85 6.78 -2.72 4.49
CA PHE A 85 8.08 -2.93 5.12
C PHE A 85 9.08 -3.53 4.12
N VAL A 86 10.33 -3.22 4.30
CA VAL A 86 11.45 -3.67 3.44
C VAL A 86 12.35 -4.71 4.09
N ASP A 87 12.24 -4.85 5.40
CA ASP A 87 13.01 -5.80 6.22
C ASP A 87 12.06 -6.70 7.02
N ASP A 88 12.17 -6.71 8.34
CA ASP A 88 11.31 -7.53 9.19
C ASP A 88 9.84 -7.07 9.11
N PRO A 89 8.90 -7.99 8.95
CA PRO A 89 7.49 -7.64 8.84
C PRO A 89 6.95 -7.04 10.13
N ILE A 90 6.17 -5.99 9.98
CA ILE A 90 5.39 -5.39 11.07
C ILE A 90 3.92 -5.61 10.72
N PHE A 91 3.28 -6.58 11.37
CA PHE A 91 1.87 -6.84 11.18
C PHE A 91 1.04 -6.00 12.14
N ALA A 92 0.14 -5.17 11.59
CA ALA A 92 -0.92 -4.54 12.34
C ALA A 92 -2.10 -5.53 12.49
N GLU A 93 -2.98 -5.30 13.43
CA GLU A 93 -4.18 -6.12 13.68
C GLU A 93 -5.01 -6.35 12.40
N ARG A 94 -5.05 -5.39 11.51
CA ARG A 94 -5.75 -5.48 10.22
C ARG A 94 -5.17 -6.52 9.25
N ALA A 95 -3.93 -6.92 9.42
CA ALA A 95 -3.34 -7.99 8.61
C ALA A 95 -4.01 -9.36 8.87
N GLU A 96 -4.61 -9.52 10.03
CA GLU A 96 -5.35 -10.73 10.41
C GLU A 96 -6.86 -10.53 10.25
N THR A 97 -7.40 -9.40 10.69
CA THR A 97 -8.85 -9.17 10.76
C THR A 97 -9.47 -8.96 9.39
N VAL A 98 -8.86 -8.16 8.51
CA VAL A 98 -9.42 -7.86 7.19
C VAL A 98 -9.53 -9.08 6.28
N PRO A 99 -8.50 -9.94 6.13
CA PRO A 99 -8.66 -11.19 5.39
C PRO A 99 -9.78 -12.05 5.95
N ALA A 100 -9.85 -12.22 7.27
CA ALA A 100 -10.87 -13.04 7.92
C ALA A 100 -12.29 -12.50 7.67
N GLU A 101 -12.52 -11.19 7.75
CA GLU A 101 -13.78 -10.53 7.42
C GLU A 101 -14.22 -10.75 5.96
N LEU A 102 -13.25 -10.86 5.05
CA LEU A 102 -13.46 -11.13 3.62
C LEU A 102 -13.59 -12.64 3.31
N GLY A 103 -13.47 -13.51 4.31
CA GLY A 103 -13.57 -14.96 4.16
C GLY A 103 -12.28 -15.63 3.71
N PHE A 104 -11.13 -14.95 3.85
CA PHE A 104 -9.81 -15.49 3.55
C PHE A 104 -9.05 -15.86 4.82
N GLU A 105 -8.19 -16.88 4.71
CA GLU A 105 -7.25 -17.19 5.78
C GLU A 105 -6.07 -16.20 5.75
N PRO A 106 -5.73 -15.53 6.86
CA PRO A 106 -4.56 -14.67 6.94
C PRO A 106 -3.28 -15.47 6.65
N GLN A 107 -2.40 -14.94 5.81
CA GLN A 107 -1.16 -15.60 5.42
C GLN A 107 0.04 -14.73 5.77
N LEU A 108 0.40 -14.69 7.05
CA LEU A 108 1.44 -13.84 7.60
C LEU A 108 2.86 -14.37 7.37
N ASP A 109 2.99 -15.61 6.96
CA ASP A 109 4.25 -16.32 6.70
C ASP A 109 4.63 -16.38 5.20
N ARG A 110 3.84 -15.74 4.32
CA ARG A 110 4.18 -15.65 2.91
C ARG A 110 5.42 -14.79 2.66
N PRO A 111 6.20 -15.11 1.63
CA PRO A 111 7.26 -14.23 1.15
C PRO A 111 6.69 -12.83 0.82
N PHE A 112 7.39 -11.78 1.25
CA PHE A 112 6.96 -10.42 0.99
C PHE A 112 7.18 -10.03 -0.46
N HIS A 113 6.38 -9.09 -0.95
CA HIS A 113 6.64 -8.48 -2.25
C HIS A 113 7.99 -7.71 -2.21
N PRO A 114 8.70 -7.61 -3.35
CA PRO A 114 10.03 -7.01 -3.41
C PRO A 114 10.02 -5.47 -3.36
N TYR A 115 8.87 -4.86 -3.35
CA TYR A 115 8.70 -3.40 -3.39
C TYR A 115 8.40 -2.85 -2.00
N PRO A 116 9.09 -1.77 -1.60
CA PRO A 116 8.80 -1.04 -0.37
C PRO A 116 7.44 -0.31 -0.43
#